data_a4c2ba7f48224df9726260793bb85577
#
_entry.id   a4c2ba7f48224df9726260793bb85577
#
_cell.length_a   1.000
_cell.length_b   1.000
_cell.length_c   1.000
_cell.angle_alpha   90.00
_cell.angle_beta   90.00
_cell.angle_gamma   90.00
#
_symmetry.space_group_name_H-M   'P 1'
#
loop_
_entity.id
_entity.type
_entity.pdbx_description
1 polymer ?
#
loop_
_entity_poly.entity_id
_entity_poly.type
_entity_poly.pdbx_seq_one_letter_code
_entity_poly.pdbx_strand_id
1 'polypeptide(L)'
;MRTVFALLFALAAGAAVGQDKKEPPKKVDPPVVKPREGKSETIKLFDGKTLDGWEGYSDLWSVKDEVIVAKNTDPLKYSTYLLTKNKYTDFRLTFASKLVTSEMHSGVSFWGEVYPKADGKVTDAKKDRTEHTYKGHLVMFPSGYGMYDLFGRNGLAVDGGPAKKVGKQHDWNDIEVLAQGNRVRVAVNGVAVVDWRDPEPKRIMEGPIGLQLHSNGVPQEVQFKGLVLETFPKEDKLLSVK
;
A
#
# COMPACT_ATOMS: atom_id res chain seq x y z
N MET A 1 84.90 -3.66 9.38
CA MET A 1 84.34 -2.48 8.72
C MET A 1 82.85 -2.68 8.64
N ARG A 2 82.05 -1.96 9.43
CA ARG A 2 80.61 -1.99 9.45
C ARG A 2 80.10 -0.67 8.91
N THR A 3 79.48 -0.71 7.73
CA THR A 3 78.91 0.44 7.07
C THR A 3 77.47 0.61 7.52
N VAL A 4 77.16 1.76 8.14
CA VAL A 4 75.82 2.13 8.60
C VAL A 4 75.14 2.93 7.50
N PHE A 5 74.01 2.42 6.95
CA PHE A 5 73.18 3.16 6.02
C PHE A 5 72.14 3.94 6.86
N ALA A 6 72.15 5.25 6.76
CA ALA A 6 71.11 6.12 7.32
C ALA A 6 69.99 6.27 6.31
N LEU A 7 68.77 5.86 6.67
CA LEU A 7 67.55 6.09 5.92
C LEU A 7 66.93 7.46 6.33
N LEU A 8 66.88 8.36 5.38
CA LEU A 8 66.14 9.61 5.51
C LEU A 8 64.65 9.33 5.29
N PHE A 9 63.82 9.55 6.31
CA PHE A 9 62.34 9.61 6.18
C PHE A 9 61.93 11.04 5.77
N ALA A 10 61.39 11.17 4.55
CA ALA A 10 60.73 12.40 4.11
C ALA A 10 59.27 12.40 4.63
N LEU A 11 58.91 13.32 5.52
CA LEU A 11 57.55 13.58 5.89
C LEU A 11 56.82 14.31 4.76
N ALA A 12 55.90 13.63 4.09
CA ALA A 12 54.94 14.28 3.21
C ALA A 12 53.76 14.81 4.06
N ALA A 13 53.64 16.12 4.17
CA ALA A 13 52.46 16.77 4.75
C ALA A 13 51.28 16.64 3.78
N GLY A 14 50.38 15.70 4.04
CA GLY A 14 49.13 15.57 3.30
C GLY A 14 48.19 16.69 3.68
N ALA A 15 47.87 17.60 2.75
CA ALA A 15 46.79 18.57 2.91
C ALA A 15 45.44 17.83 3.01
N ALA A 16 44.80 17.89 4.13
CA ALA A 16 43.42 17.40 4.31
C ALA A 16 42.49 18.30 3.49
N VAL A 17 42.01 17.81 2.36
CA VAL A 17 40.92 18.43 1.62
C VAL A 17 39.69 18.26 2.46
N GLY A 18 39.18 19.34 3.03
CA GLY A 18 37.92 19.40 3.75
C GLY A 18 36.78 19.00 2.82
N GLN A 19 36.19 17.84 3.05
CA GLN A 19 34.94 17.49 2.43
C GLN A 19 33.86 18.35 3.04
N ASP A 20 33.38 19.34 2.27
CA ASP A 20 32.16 20.07 2.58
C ASP A 20 31.02 19.05 2.78
N LYS A 21 30.66 18.78 4.04
CA LYS A 21 29.46 18.06 4.37
C LYS A 21 28.27 18.92 3.95
N LYS A 22 27.75 18.68 2.74
CA LYS A 22 26.45 19.24 2.35
C LYS A 22 25.44 18.85 3.41
N GLU A 23 24.88 19.85 4.08
CA GLU A 23 23.74 19.64 4.99
C GLU A 23 22.65 18.85 4.23
N PRO A 24 22.02 17.86 4.86
CA PRO A 24 20.92 17.16 4.24
C PRO A 24 19.81 18.16 3.90
N PRO A 25 19.16 18.03 2.74
CA PRO A 25 18.12 18.97 2.33
C PRO A 25 17.06 19.08 3.43
N LYS A 26 16.70 20.29 3.82
CA LYS A 26 15.62 20.53 4.78
C LYS A 26 14.38 19.82 4.32
N LYS A 27 13.84 18.95 5.17
CA LYS A 27 12.59 18.22 4.91
C LYS A 27 11.47 19.26 4.84
N VAL A 28 10.96 19.51 3.65
CA VAL A 28 9.80 20.38 3.45
C VAL A 28 8.55 19.57 3.78
N ASP A 29 7.70 20.10 4.65
CA ASP A 29 6.44 19.45 4.96
C ASP A 29 5.55 19.37 3.71
N PRO A 30 4.86 18.26 3.48
CA PRO A 30 3.92 18.12 2.37
C PRO A 30 2.82 19.21 2.43
N PRO A 31 2.37 19.73 1.29
CA PRO A 31 1.26 20.68 1.27
C PRO A 31 0.00 20.06 1.90
N VAL A 32 -0.79 20.87 2.56
CA VAL A 32 -2.07 20.43 3.14
C VAL A 32 -3.19 20.65 2.13
N VAL A 33 -3.78 19.57 1.65
CA VAL A 33 -5.01 19.61 0.85
C VAL A 33 -6.19 19.31 1.76
N LYS A 34 -7.18 20.20 1.76
CA LYS A 34 -8.42 20.01 2.55
C LYS A 34 -9.22 18.83 2.00
N PRO A 35 -9.93 18.09 2.86
CA PRO A 35 -10.92 17.11 2.41
C PRO A 35 -11.92 17.75 1.45
N ARG A 36 -12.37 16.97 0.47
CA ARG A 36 -13.44 17.42 -0.43
C ARG A 36 -14.76 17.41 0.28
N GLU A 37 -15.61 18.37 -0.10
CA GLU A 37 -16.97 18.40 0.38
C GLU A 37 -17.84 17.45 -0.44
N GLY A 38 -18.77 16.78 0.24
CA GLY A 38 -19.69 15.84 -0.37
C GLY A 38 -20.68 15.28 0.65
N LYS A 39 -21.63 14.48 0.17
CA LYS A 39 -22.58 13.79 1.02
C LYS A 39 -21.90 12.61 1.71
N SER A 40 -21.90 12.62 3.03
CA SER A 40 -21.47 11.46 3.81
C SER A 40 -22.54 10.37 3.75
N GLU A 41 -22.16 9.20 3.25
CA GLU A 41 -22.99 8.02 3.15
C GLU A 41 -22.19 6.79 3.56
N THR A 42 -22.84 5.88 4.29
CA THR A 42 -22.26 4.57 4.63
C THR A 42 -22.74 3.53 3.63
N ILE A 43 -21.80 2.87 2.96
CA ILE A 43 -22.04 1.90 1.90
C ILE A 43 -21.46 0.56 2.33
N LYS A 44 -22.24 -0.50 2.31
CA LYS A 44 -21.74 -1.87 2.38
C LYS A 44 -21.19 -2.23 1.00
N LEU A 45 -19.87 -2.29 0.86
CA LEU A 45 -19.22 -2.66 -0.41
C LEU A 45 -19.35 -4.15 -0.73
N PHE A 46 -19.67 -4.97 0.24
CA PHE A 46 -19.88 -6.41 0.10
C PHE A 46 -21.11 -6.84 0.91
N ASP A 47 -22.02 -7.55 0.27
CA ASP A 47 -23.30 -8.00 0.83
C ASP A 47 -23.20 -9.36 1.57
N GLY A 48 -22.02 -10.00 1.50
CA GLY A 48 -21.79 -11.34 2.04
C GLY A 48 -22.16 -12.48 1.07
N LYS A 49 -22.67 -12.19 -0.12
CA LYS A 49 -23.25 -13.21 -1.01
C LYS A 49 -22.68 -13.17 -2.43
N THR A 50 -22.50 -11.98 -2.99
CA THR A 50 -22.11 -11.80 -4.39
C THR A 50 -20.94 -10.84 -4.54
N LEU A 51 -20.31 -10.83 -5.70
CA LEU A 51 -19.33 -9.82 -6.10
C LEU A 51 -19.97 -8.71 -6.95
N ASP A 52 -21.29 -8.50 -6.82
CA ASP A 52 -21.97 -7.41 -7.50
C ASP A 52 -21.37 -6.08 -7.05
N GLY A 53 -21.10 -5.20 -8.02
CA GLY A 53 -20.40 -3.94 -7.75
C GLY A 53 -18.87 -4.05 -7.80
N TRP A 54 -18.33 -5.24 -8.09
CA TRP A 54 -16.90 -5.49 -8.23
C TRP A 54 -16.54 -6.01 -9.63
N GLU A 55 -15.27 -5.84 -10.01
CA GLU A 55 -14.67 -6.35 -11.24
C GLU A 55 -13.31 -6.99 -10.95
N GLY A 56 -13.07 -8.17 -11.49
CA GLY A 56 -11.84 -8.95 -11.34
C GLY A 56 -11.93 -10.27 -12.07
N TYR A 57 -10.87 -11.06 -12.05
CA TYR A 57 -10.86 -12.37 -12.70
C TYR A 57 -11.70 -13.38 -11.90
N SER A 58 -12.78 -13.89 -12.50
CA SER A 58 -13.74 -14.78 -11.85
C SER A 58 -13.15 -16.14 -11.41
N ASP A 59 -12.02 -16.54 -11.97
CA ASP A 59 -11.29 -17.74 -11.56
C ASP A 59 -10.30 -17.51 -10.41
N LEU A 60 -10.06 -16.26 -10.02
CA LEU A 60 -9.24 -15.87 -8.88
C LEU A 60 -10.06 -15.37 -7.69
N TRP A 61 -11.27 -14.83 -7.94
CA TRP A 61 -12.11 -14.21 -6.94
C TRP A 61 -13.45 -14.95 -6.82
N SER A 62 -13.82 -15.27 -5.59
CA SER A 62 -15.07 -15.96 -5.28
C SER A 62 -15.64 -15.50 -3.94
N VAL A 63 -16.86 -15.93 -3.63
CA VAL A 63 -17.47 -15.75 -2.32
C VAL A 63 -17.71 -17.10 -1.68
N LYS A 64 -17.33 -17.26 -0.43
CA LYS A 64 -17.55 -18.44 0.38
C LYS A 64 -17.79 -18.04 1.83
N ASP A 65 -18.86 -18.53 2.45
CA ASP A 65 -19.16 -18.33 3.88
C ASP A 65 -19.12 -16.83 4.28
N GLU A 66 -19.77 -15.96 3.48
CA GLU A 66 -19.82 -14.50 3.66
C GLU A 66 -18.45 -13.81 3.60
N VAL A 67 -17.48 -14.45 2.94
CA VAL A 67 -16.10 -13.96 2.76
C VAL A 67 -15.77 -13.86 1.28
N ILE A 68 -15.15 -12.76 0.86
CA ILE A 68 -14.48 -12.67 -0.42
C ILE A 68 -13.18 -13.46 -0.32
N VAL A 69 -12.99 -14.43 -1.20
CA VAL A 69 -11.80 -15.27 -1.29
C VAL A 69 -11.03 -14.93 -2.56
N ALA A 70 -9.79 -14.51 -2.40
CA ALA A 70 -8.81 -14.36 -3.48
C ALA A 70 -7.86 -15.54 -3.45
N LYS A 71 -7.75 -16.31 -4.54
CA LYS A 71 -6.94 -17.52 -4.58
C LYS A 71 -6.33 -17.76 -5.95
N ASN A 72 -5.05 -18.15 -5.99
CA ASN A 72 -4.40 -18.71 -7.17
C ASN A 72 -3.82 -20.08 -6.87
N THR A 73 -3.84 -20.98 -7.86
CA THR A 73 -3.19 -22.30 -7.84
C THR A 73 -1.89 -22.29 -8.61
N ASP A 74 -1.83 -21.50 -9.66
CA ASP A 74 -0.65 -21.33 -10.51
C ASP A 74 0.11 -20.03 -10.14
N PRO A 75 1.41 -19.95 -10.47
CA PRO A 75 2.17 -18.73 -10.25
C PRO A 75 1.49 -17.50 -10.85
N LEU A 76 1.38 -16.44 -10.07
CA LEU A 76 0.85 -15.15 -10.49
C LEU A 76 1.99 -14.17 -10.72
N LYS A 77 2.29 -13.86 -11.98
CA LYS A 77 3.42 -13.02 -12.38
C LYS A 77 3.28 -11.57 -11.90
N TYR A 78 2.05 -11.04 -11.93
CA TYR A 78 1.74 -9.67 -11.54
C TYR A 78 0.60 -9.65 -10.54
N SER A 79 0.63 -8.70 -9.60
CA SER A 79 -0.49 -8.48 -8.69
C SER A 79 -1.74 -8.08 -9.47
N THR A 80 -2.88 -8.62 -9.07
CA THR A 80 -4.19 -8.30 -9.64
C THR A 80 -5.13 -7.85 -8.52
N TYR A 81 -6.18 -7.17 -8.89
CA TYR A 81 -7.11 -6.54 -7.95
C TYR A 81 -8.55 -6.90 -8.24
N LEU A 82 -9.34 -7.05 -7.18
CA LEU A 82 -10.79 -6.96 -7.27
C LEU A 82 -11.16 -5.49 -7.05
N LEU A 83 -11.75 -4.86 -8.04
CA LEU A 83 -11.95 -3.42 -8.12
C LEU A 83 -13.42 -3.06 -7.97
N THR A 84 -13.76 -2.04 -7.18
CA THR A 84 -15.12 -1.50 -7.16
C THR A 84 -15.45 -0.86 -8.51
N LYS A 85 -16.69 -1.02 -9.00
CA LYS A 85 -17.18 -0.31 -10.20
C LYS A 85 -17.31 1.19 -9.95
N ASN A 86 -17.69 1.57 -8.73
CA ASN A 86 -17.74 2.97 -8.31
C ASN A 86 -16.34 3.48 -7.93
N LYS A 87 -16.18 4.79 -8.05
CA LYS A 87 -14.94 5.51 -7.71
C LYS A 87 -15.16 6.35 -6.46
N TYR A 88 -14.09 6.54 -5.70
CA TYR A 88 -14.11 7.26 -4.42
C TYR A 88 -12.89 8.16 -4.30
N THR A 89 -13.04 9.26 -3.57
CA THR A 89 -11.94 10.20 -3.27
C THR A 89 -11.64 10.26 -1.78
N ASP A 90 -12.49 10.94 -1.02
CA ASP A 90 -12.36 11.05 0.44
C ASP A 90 -13.26 9.98 1.06
N PHE A 91 -12.66 9.06 1.81
CA PHE A 91 -13.40 7.93 2.37
C PHE A 91 -12.76 7.41 3.67
N ARG A 92 -13.60 6.71 4.44
CA ARG A 92 -13.20 5.78 5.48
C ARG A 92 -13.60 4.38 5.02
N LEU A 93 -12.67 3.45 5.01
CA LEU A 93 -12.93 2.05 4.71
C LEU A 93 -12.56 1.20 5.91
N THR A 94 -13.51 0.37 6.37
CA THR A 94 -13.28 -0.62 7.41
C THR A 94 -13.56 -2.02 6.87
N PHE A 95 -12.73 -2.99 7.25
CA PHE A 95 -12.87 -4.38 6.85
C PHE A 95 -11.97 -5.27 7.70
N ALA A 96 -12.19 -6.59 7.62
CA ALA A 96 -11.25 -7.56 8.13
C ALA A 96 -10.59 -8.32 6.98
N SER A 97 -9.29 -8.64 7.11
CA SER A 97 -8.52 -9.43 6.15
C SER A 97 -7.67 -10.49 6.82
N LYS A 98 -7.47 -11.62 6.11
CA LYS A 98 -6.65 -12.74 6.55
C LYS A 98 -5.87 -13.32 5.36
N LEU A 99 -4.57 -13.51 5.53
CA LEU A 99 -3.74 -14.28 4.61
C LEU A 99 -3.72 -15.73 5.06
N VAL A 100 -4.44 -16.60 4.35
CA VAL A 100 -4.63 -18.00 4.79
C VAL A 100 -3.37 -18.81 4.56
N THR A 101 -2.77 -18.70 3.37
CA THR A 101 -1.61 -19.51 2.96
C THR A 101 -0.46 -18.67 2.38
N SER A 102 -0.50 -17.34 2.47
CA SER A 102 0.55 -16.48 1.92
C SER A 102 1.49 -15.97 3.01
N GLU A 103 2.81 -16.09 2.77
CA GLU A 103 3.86 -15.40 3.53
C GLU A 103 4.12 -13.98 3.00
N MET A 104 3.44 -13.60 1.94
CA MET A 104 3.50 -12.26 1.36
C MET A 104 2.57 -11.31 2.14
N HIS A 105 2.34 -10.16 1.60
CA HIS A 105 1.34 -9.22 2.05
C HIS A 105 0.16 -9.19 1.07
N SER A 106 -0.90 -8.54 1.48
CA SER A 106 -1.99 -8.07 0.64
C SER A 106 -2.16 -6.57 0.85
N GLY A 107 -3.14 -5.95 0.20
CA GLY A 107 -3.37 -4.53 0.36
C GLY A 107 -4.70 -4.05 -0.19
N VAL A 108 -4.95 -2.77 0.04
CA VAL A 108 -6.04 -2.02 -0.57
C VAL A 108 -5.46 -0.87 -1.38
N SER A 109 -5.80 -0.83 -2.68
CA SER A 109 -5.44 0.27 -3.57
C SER A 109 -6.56 1.29 -3.70
N PHE A 110 -6.20 2.55 -3.90
CA PHE A 110 -7.12 3.68 -4.05
C PHE A 110 -6.40 4.89 -4.67
N TRP A 111 -7.12 5.96 -4.97
CA TRP A 111 -6.61 7.19 -5.57
C TRP A 111 -5.80 6.92 -6.83
N GLY A 112 -6.38 6.16 -7.74
CA GLY A 112 -5.69 5.76 -8.94
C GLY A 112 -6.64 5.19 -9.98
N GLU A 113 -6.06 4.44 -10.91
CA GLU A 113 -6.75 3.91 -12.08
C GLU A 113 -6.29 2.49 -12.42
N VAL A 114 -7.13 1.78 -13.17
CA VAL A 114 -6.72 0.53 -13.80
C VAL A 114 -5.64 0.83 -14.83
N TYR A 115 -4.53 0.10 -14.75
CA TYR A 115 -3.37 0.35 -15.58
C TYR A 115 -2.78 -0.96 -16.09
N PRO A 116 -3.09 -1.38 -17.32
CA PRO A 116 -2.68 -2.68 -17.86
C PRO A 116 -1.19 -2.75 -18.23
N LYS A 117 -0.36 -2.07 -17.46
CA LYS A 117 1.10 -2.06 -17.58
C LYS A 117 1.70 -2.37 -16.22
N ALA A 118 1.94 -3.62 -15.93
CA ALA A 118 2.60 -3.98 -14.69
C ALA A 118 4.04 -3.46 -14.67
N ASP A 119 4.45 -2.88 -13.55
CA ASP A 119 5.80 -2.32 -13.36
C ASP A 119 6.21 -1.27 -14.41
N GLY A 120 5.22 -0.54 -14.97
CA GLY A 120 5.46 0.46 -16.02
C GLY A 120 5.82 -0.13 -17.39
N LYS A 121 5.85 -1.46 -17.53
CA LYS A 121 6.14 -2.16 -18.79
C LYS A 121 4.85 -2.40 -19.57
N VAL A 122 4.92 -2.31 -20.89
CA VAL A 122 3.82 -2.75 -21.75
C VAL A 122 3.71 -4.27 -21.64
N THR A 123 2.52 -4.77 -21.33
CA THR A 123 2.23 -6.21 -21.24
C THR A 123 1.16 -6.58 -22.26
N ASP A 124 1.11 -7.85 -22.64
CA ASP A 124 -0.10 -8.42 -23.23
C ASP A 124 -1.10 -8.62 -22.07
N ALA A 125 -2.02 -7.67 -21.89
CA ALA A 125 -2.89 -7.61 -20.73
C ALA A 125 -3.67 -8.91 -20.51
N LYS A 126 -4.11 -9.55 -21.59
CA LYS A 126 -4.88 -10.78 -21.53
C LYS A 126 -4.02 -11.98 -21.14
N LYS A 127 -2.88 -12.16 -21.82
CA LYS A 127 -1.92 -13.24 -21.59
C LYS A 127 -1.26 -13.13 -20.21
N ASP A 128 -0.84 -11.93 -19.83
CA ASP A 128 -0.14 -11.63 -18.57
C ASP A 128 -1.10 -11.36 -17.41
N ARG A 129 -2.41 -11.38 -17.63
CA ARG A 129 -3.46 -11.12 -16.62
C ARG A 129 -3.29 -9.77 -15.93
N THR A 130 -3.04 -8.72 -16.71
CA THR A 130 -2.83 -7.36 -16.21
C THR A 130 -4.02 -6.42 -16.46
N GLU A 131 -5.18 -6.95 -16.89
CA GLU A 131 -6.41 -6.17 -17.13
C GLU A 131 -6.91 -5.47 -15.86
N HIS A 132 -6.63 -6.05 -14.70
CA HIS A 132 -7.00 -5.54 -13.36
C HIS A 132 -5.79 -5.15 -12.52
N THR A 133 -4.70 -4.70 -13.12
CA THR A 133 -3.60 -4.05 -12.40
C THR A 133 -3.92 -2.59 -12.09
N TYR A 134 -3.26 -2.02 -11.10
CA TYR A 134 -3.58 -0.72 -10.56
C TYR A 134 -2.37 0.22 -10.54
N LYS A 135 -2.60 1.49 -10.84
CA LYS A 135 -1.66 2.60 -10.68
C LYS A 135 -2.28 3.60 -9.71
N GLY A 136 -1.70 3.79 -8.55
CA GLY A 136 -2.26 4.61 -7.47
C GLY A 136 -1.54 4.39 -6.15
N HIS A 137 -2.25 4.55 -5.05
CA HIS A 137 -1.74 4.26 -3.71
C HIS A 137 -2.14 2.87 -3.25
N LEU A 138 -1.30 2.24 -2.46
CA LEU A 138 -1.53 0.91 -1.87
C LEU A 138 -1.18 0.95 -0.38
N VAL A 139 -2.15 0.69 0.47
CA VAL A 139 -1.94 0.37 1.88
C VAL A 139 -1.73 -1.13 2.00
N MET A 140 -0.65 -1.56 2.64
CA MET A 140 -0.30 -2.97 2.78
C MET A 140 -0.54 -3.47 4.20
N PHE A 141 -0.98 -4.71 4.32
CA PHE A 141 -1.24 -5.43 5.57
C PHE A 141 -0.94 -6.92 5.38
N PRO A 142 -0.89 -7.74 6.44
CA PRO A 142 -1.20 -7.45 7.84
C PRO A 142 -0.06 -6.83 8.61
N SER A 143 1.18 -7.05 8.18
CA SER A 143 2.34 -6.74 8.99
C SER A 143 3.27 -5.73 8.34
N GLY A 144 3.26 -4.50 8.83
CA GLY A 144 4.39 -3.59 8.77
C GLY A 144 4.96 -3.15 7.43
N TYR A 145 4.29 -3.44 6.34
CA TYR A 145 4.75 -3.02 5.02
C TYR A 145 4.40 -1.56 4.71
N GLY A 146 3.48 -0.94 5.49
CA GLY A 146 3.10 0.46 5.35
C GLY A 146 2.37 0.77 4.06
N MET A 147 2.86 1.75 3.31
CA MET A 147 2.26 2.19 2.05
C MET A 147 3.23 2.06 0.88
N TYR A 148 2.65 1.87 -0.29
CA TYR A 148 3.35 1.84 -1.57
C TYR A 148 2.75 2.85 -2.55
N ASP A 149 3.62 3.52 -3.28
CA ASP A 149 3.30 4.28 -4.47
C ASP A 149 3.38 3.37 -5.69
N LEU A 150 2.23 2.96 -6.21
CA LEU A 150 2.16 2.15 -7.42
C LEU A 150 2.39 2.97 -8.71
N PHE A 151 2.47 4.31 -8.64
CA PHE A 151 2.82 5.14 -9.79
C PHE A 151 4.26 4.86 -10.24
N GLY A 152 5.18 4.70 -9.30
CA GLY A 152 6.58 4.38 -9.55
C GLY A 152 7.07 3.12 -8.86
N ARG A 153 6.19 2.36 -8.19
CA ARG A 153 6.51 1.20 -7.35
C ARG A 153 7.56 1.51 -6.27
N ASN A 154 7.40 2.65 -5.64
CA ASN A 154 8.25 3.07 -4.54
C ASN A 154 7.60 2.79 -3.20
N GLY A 155 8.35 2.22 -2.27
CA GLY A 155 7.96 2.23 -0.86
C GLY A 155 7.91 3.67 -0.36
N LEU A 156 6.78 4.06 0.22
CA LEU A 156 6.67 5.36 0.86
C LEU A 156 7.33 5.29 2.22
N ALA A 157 8.03 6.36 2.61
CA ALA A 157 8.72 6.44 3.90
C ALA A 157 7.71 6.54 5.04
N VAL A 158 7.10 5.41 5.37
CA VAL A 158 6.14 5.27 6.46
C VAL A 158 6.74 4.31 7.48
N ASP A 159 6.72 4.69 8.73
CA ASP A 159 7.15 3.78 9.80
C ASP A 159 6.18 2.61 9.94
N GLY A 160 6.59 1.46 9.45
CA GLY A 160 5.84 0.21 9.57
C GLY A 160 6.07 -0.55 10.89
N GLY A 161 6.86 0.01 11.81
CA GLY A 161 7.22 -0.65 13.06
C GLY A 161 6.02 -1.05 13.92
N PRO A 162 5.02 -0.21 14.16
CA PRO A 162 3.81 -0.58 14.89
C PRO A 162 3.03 -1.71 14.21
N ALA A 163 2.85 -1.67 12.89
CA ALA A 163 2.09 -2.68 12.16
C ALA A 163 2.75 -4.06 12.20
N LYS A 164 4.09 -4.13 12.23
CA LYS A 164 4.82 -5.40 12.43
C LYS A 164 4.52 -6.07 13.76
N LYS A 165 4.16 -5.28 14.78
CA LYS A 165 3.86 -5.78 16.13
C LYS A 165 2.40 -6.19 16.30
N VAL A 166 1.47 -5.59 15.55
CA VAL A 166 0.03 -5.78 15.74
C VAL A 166 -0.62 -6.63 14.65
N GLY A 167 -0.02 -6.71 13.46
CA GLY A 167 -0.52 -7.54 12.37
C GLY A 167 -0.27 -9.02 12.62
N LYS A 168 -1.28 -9.85 12.31
CA LYS A 168 -1.24 -11.31 12.44
C LYS A 168 -1.21 -11.91 11.04
N GLN A 169 -0.14 -12.62 10.68
CA GLN A 169 0.07 -13.10 9.31
C GLN A 169 -1.05 -14.03 8.82
N HIS A 170 -1.43 -15.03 9.59
CA HIS A 170 -2.40 -16.07 9.19
C HIS A 170 -3.71 -16.00 9.96
N ASP A 171 -4.02 -14.86 10.58
CA ASP A 171 -5.26 -14.66 11.31
C ASP A 171 -5.97 -13.39 10.84
N TRP A 172 -7.20 -13.20 11.28
CA TRP A 172 -7.97 -12.00 10.97
C TRP A 172 -7.36 -10.75 11.57
N ASN A 173 -7.29 -9.73 10.74
CA ASN A 173 -6.89 -8.38 11.14
C ASN A 173 -8.01 -7.41 10.81
N ASP A 174 -8.42 -6.63 11.80
CA ASP A 174 -9.32 -5.51 11.60
C ASP A 174 -8.53 -4.31 11.09
N ILE A 175 -9.00 -3.72 10.00
CA ILE A 175 -8.28 -2.66 9.29
C ILE A 175 -9.22 -1.46 9.08
N GLU A 176 -8.73 -0.27 9.38
CA GLU A 176 -9.36 0.98 9.03
C GLU A 176 -8.40 1.81 8.19
N VAL A 177 -8.87 2.28 7.03
CA VAL A 177 -8.18 3.24 6.17
C VAL A 177 -9.00 4.50 6.09
N LEU A 178 -8.43 5.64 6.50
CA LEU A 178 -9.03 6.96 6.39
C LEU A 178 -8.21 7.80 5.42
N ALA A 179 -8.76 8.08 4.25
CA ALA A 179 -8.16 8.87 3.19
C ALA A 179 -8.97 10.15 2.97
N GLN A 180 -8.37 11.30 3.28
CA GLN A 180 -9.02 12.61 3.21
C GLN A 180 -8.06 13.68 2.70
N GLY A 181 -8.49 14.49 1.73
CA GLY A 181 -7.65 15.49 1.11
C GLY A 181 -6.42 14.83 0.46
N ASN A 182 -5.23 14.98 1.06
CA ASN A 182 -4.01 14.27 0.68
C ASN A 182 -3.40 13.48 1.84
N ARG A 183 -4.17 13.18 2.89
CA ARG A 183 -3.70 12.45 4.08
C ARG A 183 -4.31 11.07 4.14
N VAL A 184 -3.47 10.08 4.40
CA VAL A 184 -3.86 8.69 4.63
C VAL A 184 -3.48 8.29 6.04
N ARG A 185 -4.44 7.77 6.78
CA ARG A 185 -4.23 7.20 8.12
C ARG A 185 -4.75 5.76 8.14
N VAL A 186 -4.02 4.89 8.79
CA VAL A 186 -4.37 3.47 8.86
C VAL A 186 -4.27 2.98 10.29
N ALA A 187 -5.26 2.20 10.71
CA ALA A 187 -5.18 1.39 11.91
C ALA A 187 -5.27 -0.10 11.57
N VAL A 188 -4.54 -0.90 12.31
CA VAL A 188 -4.59 -2.37 12.30
C VAL A 188 -4.81 -2.84 13.73
N ASN A 189 -5.86 -3.65 13.93
CA ASN A 189 -6.23 -4.21 15.24
C ASN A 189 -6.33 -3.15 16.35
N GLY A 190 -6.86 -1.96 16.01
CA GLY A 190 -7.05 -0.86 16.96
C GLY A 190 -5.80 -0.02 17.26
N VAL A 191 -4.70 -0.24 16.54
CA VAL A 191 -3.46 0.53 16.69
C VAL A 191 -3.20 1.34 15.43
N ALA A 192 -2.99 2.66 15.57
CA ALA A 192 -2.59 3.52 14.45
C ALA A 192 -1.18 3.14 13.96
N VAL A 193 -1.05 2.83 12.68
CA VAL A 193 0.19 2.34 12.08
C VAL A 193 0.69 3.19 10.92
N VAL A 194 -0.17 4.00 10.32
CA VAL A 194 0.17 4.94 9.25
C VAL A 194 -0.49 6.28 9.52
N ASP A 195 0.28 7.34 9.40
CA ASP A 195 -0.17 8.72 9.25
C ASP A 195 0.75 9.37 8.22
N TRP A 196 0.27 9.46 7.00
CA TRP A 196 1.06 9.91 5.88
C TRP A 196 0.30 10.94 5.04
N ARG A 197 1.02 11.93 4.54
CA ARG A 197 0.50 12.96 3.66
C ARG A 197 1.24 12.93 2.33
N ASP A 198 0.47 12.81 1.23
CA ASP A 198 1.05 12.82 -0.11
C ASP A 198 1.69 14.17 -0.40
N PRO A 199 2.99 14.22 -0.72
CA PRO A 199 3.67 15.44 -1.09
C PRO A 199 3.29 15.94 -2.49
N GLU A 200 2.64 15.10 -3.30
CA GLU A 200 2.24 15.42 -4.67
C GLU A 200 0.72 15.37 -4.86
N PRO A 201 -0.02 16.45 -4.48
CA PRO A 201 -1.48 16.45 -4.50
C PRO A 201 -2.12 16.12 -5.85
N LYS A 202 -1.40 16.29 -6.95
CA LYS A 202 -1.86 15.92 -8.31
C LYS A 202 -2.04 14.42 -8.50
N ARG A 203 -1.48 13.58 -7.61
CA ARG A 203 -1.67 12.12 -7.61
C ARG A 203 -2.99 11.69 -7.00
N ILE A 204 -3.68 12.59 -6.30
CA ILE A 204 -4.94 12.27 -5.64
C ILE A 204 -6.06 12.43 -6.64
N MET A 205 -6.62 11.32 -7.04
CA MET A 205 -7.71 11.28 -7.99
C MET A 205 -8.88 10.43 -7.46
N GLU A 206 -10.04 10.63 -8.01
CA GLU A 206 -11.15 9.73 -7.85
C GLU A 206 -10.82 8.41 -8.55
N GLY A 207 -10.89 7.31 -7.82
CA GLY A 207 -10.55 5.98 -8.34
C GLY A 207 -11.30 4.86 -7.64
N PRO A 208 -11.33 3.66 -8.26
CA PRO A 208 -11.89 2.48 -7.61
C PRO A 208 -11.08 2.09 -6.38
N ILE A 209 -11.73 1.39 -5.44
CA ILE A 209 -11.05 0.66 -4.37
C ILE A 209 -10.69 -0.72 -4.91
N GLY A 210 -9.45 -1.15 -4.72
CA GLY A 210 -8.97 -2.46 -5.19
C GLY A 210 -8.45 -3.33 -4.05
N LEU A 211 -8.98 -4.53 -3.90
CA LEU A 211 -8.44 -5.57 -3.01
C LEU A 211 -7.34 -6.32 -3.75
N GLN A 212 -6.17 -6.46 -3.16
CA GLN A 212 -5.00 -7.04 -3.83
C GLN A 212 -4.92 -8.56 -3.64
N LEU A 213 -4.71 -9.28 -4.74
CA LEU A 213 -4.05 -10.58 -4.76
C LEU A 213 -2.62 -10.36 -5.26
N HIS A 214 -1.65 -10.50 -4.36
CA HIS A 214 -0.24 -10.19 -4.66
C HIS A 214 0.35 -11.20 -5.66
N SER A 215 1.28 -10.75 -6.53
CA SER A 215 2.08 -11.65 -7.37
C SER A 215 2.89 -12.62 -6.51
N ASN A 216 2.87 -13.90 -6.86
CA ASN A 216 3.61 -14.92 -6.11
C ASN A 216 3.94 -16.11 -7.01
N GLY A 217 5.10 -16.74 -6.78
CA GLY A 217 5.54 -17.97 -7.45
C GLY A 217 4.89 -19.23 -6.90
N VAL A 218 4.11 -19.14 -5.82
CA VAL A 218 3.43 -20.26 -5.16
C VAL A 218 1.94 -19.98 -4.98
N PRO A 219 1.11 -21.03 -4.80
CA PRO A 219 -0.29 -20.87 -4.46
C PRO A 219 -0.48 -20.03 -3.18
N GLN A 220 -1.52 -19.20 -3.18
CA GLN A 220 -1.87 -18.37 -2.03
C GLN A 220 -3.39 -18.18 -1.94
N GLU A 221 -3.84 -17.85 -0.74
CA GLU A 221 -5.24 -17.52 -0.47
C GLU A 221 -5.30 -16.33 0.50
N VAL A 222 -6.05 -15.31 0.13
CA VAL A 222 -6.34 -14.12 0.94
C VAL A 222 -7.85 -13.96 1.06
N GLN A 223 -8.31 -13.59 2.23
CA GLN A 223 -9.73 -13.46 2.55
C GLN A 223 -10.06 -12.07 3.06
N PHE A 224 -11.26 -11.56 2.69
CA PHE A 224 -11.77 -10.26 3.10
C PHE A 224 -13.24 -10.36 3.51
N LYS A 225 -13.64 -9.65 4.57
CA LYS A 225 -15.04 -9.57 5.02
C LYS A 225 -15.36 -8.24 5.67
N GLY A 226 -16.67 -7.94 5.81
CA GLY A 226 -17.15 -6.78 6.54
C GLY A 226 -16.73 -5.44 5.91
N LEU A 227 -16.65 -5.36 4.57
CA LEU A 227 -16.22 -4.16 3.87
C LEU A 227 -17.31 -3.08 3.92
N VAL A 228 -17.05 -2.03 4.69
CA VAL A 228 -17.93 -0.86 4.84
C VAL A 228 -17.15 0.39 4.51
N LEU A 229 -17.70 1.24 3.66
CA LEU A 229 -17.13 2.50 3.24
C LEU A 229 -18.06 3.66 3.64
N GLU A 230 -17.47 4.68 4.26
CA GLU A 230 -18.10 5.98 4.48
C GLU A 230 -17.49 6.97 3.47
N THR A 231 -18.32 7.56 2.61
CA THR A 231 -17.89 8.64 1.71
C THR A 231 -17.86 9.96 2.48
N PHE A 232 -16.92 10.82 2.12
CA PHE A 232 -16.76 12.16 2.70
C PHE A 232 -16.91 12.20 4.23
N PRO A 233 -16.11 11.39 4.97
CA PRO A 233 -16.20 11.28 6.42
C PRO A 233 -15.99 12.65 7.07
N LYS A 234 -16.84 12.99 8.03
CA LYS A 234 -16.75 14.26 8.77
C LYS A 234 -15.67 14.23 9.85
N GLU A 235 -15.46 13.06 10.44
CA GLU A 235 -14.45 12.86 11.46
C GLU A 235 -13.07 12.68 10.82
N ASP A 236 -12.10 13.46 11.29
CA ASP A 236 -10.72 13.43 10.81
C ASP A 236 -9.80 12.53 11.66
N LYS A 237 -10.36 11.57 12.39
CA LYS A 237 -9.65 10.63 13.25
C LYS A 237 -10.02 9.18 12.91
N LEU A 238 -9.09 8.26 13.21
CA LEU A 238 -9.38 6.83 13.19
C LEU A 238 -10.34 6.49 14.32
N LEU A 239 -11.42 5.77 14.00
CA LEU A 239 -12.47 5.40 14.96
C LEU A 239 -12.17 4.06 15.64
N SER A 240 -11.39 3.18 15.03
CA SER A 240 -11.00 1.88 15.56
C SER A 240 -9.87 1.94 16.59
N VAL A 241 -9.16 3.07 16.68
CA VAL A 241 -8.02 3.24 17.62
C VAL A 241 -8.55 3.38 19.05
N LYS A 242 -7.99 2.58 19.95
CA LYS A 242 -8.33 2.54 21.38
C LYS A 242 -7.32 3.30 22.23
#